data_0ea235b88ef0bbf41d7f8ec3160147b0
#
_entry.id   0ea235b88ef0bbf41d7f8ec3160147b0
#
_cell.length_a   1.000
_cell.length_b   1.000
_cell.length_c   1.000
_cell.angle_alpha   90.00
_cell.angle_beta   90.00
_cell.angle_gamma   90.00
#
_symmetry.space_group_name_H-M   'P 1'
#
loop_
_entity.id
_entity.type
_entity.pdbx_description
1 polymer ?
#
loop_
_entity_poly.entity_id
_entity_poly.type
_entity_poly.pdbx_seq_one_letter_code
_entity_poly.pdbx_strand_id
1 'polypeptide(L)'
;MLAHHAAGMIGGFWGGYTVFNHMDIFGNAQTGNLLKMVLDLCKGDLTFVGFMALSFLIYCGGNVFYVLVHRRVRVSMKIVSLICSAVAVAVVGALPFVRNDFVACYPLIFVAPIQWNAFKIAGGNSSSTIFSSNNVRQAAILTTNFVLTRDRETGLKARFYWVTLLSFYLGVAFAGWTSILFGVLSIWFCYVPIALTAAAYLFYLHEKNV
;
A
#
# COMPACT_ATOMS: atom_id res chain seq x y z
N MET A 1 -10.93 -8.38 9.82
CA MET A 1 -10.80 -6.91 9.74
C MET A 1 -9.41 -6.43 10.17
N LEU A 2 -8.88 -6.90 11.31
CA LEU A 2 -7.58 -6.45 11.86
C LEU A 2 -6.42 -6.54 10.85
N ALA A 3 -6.26 -7.66 10.15
CA ALA A 3 -5.22 -7.83 9.13
C ALA A 3 -5.34 -6.84 7.94
N HIS A 4 -6.56 -6.40 7.61
CA HIS A 4 -6.77 -5.38 6.58
C HIS A 4 -6.27 -4.00 7.04
N HIS A 5 -6.62 -3.61 8.28
CA HIS A 5 -6.16 -2.35 8.85
C HIS A 5 -4.64 -2.33 9.00
N ALA A 6 -4.04 -3.42 9.50
CA ALA A 6 -2.59 -3.55 9.57
C ALA A 6 -1.91 -3.48 8.19
N ALA A 7 -2.51 -4.09 7.14
CA ALA A 7 -2.05 -3.95 5.76
C ALA A 7 -2.11 -2.49 5.27
N GLY A 8 -3.06 -1.69 5.76
CA GLY A 8 -3.11 -0.26 5.51
C GLY A 8 -1.85 0.47 6.01
N MET A 9 -1.27 0.05 7.14
CA MET A 9 -0.01 0.61 7.63
C MET A 9 1.17 0.32 6.67
N ILE A 10 1.20 -0.86 6.04
CA ILE A 10 2.23 -1.19 5.04
C ILE A 10 2.12 -0.23 3.85
N GLY A 11 0.93 -0.05 3.29
CA GLY A 11 0.70 0.85 2.16
C GLY A 11 1.01 2.31 2.50
N GLY A 12 0.64 2.75 3.70
CA GLY A 12 1.00 4.07 4.22
C GLY A 12 2.52 4.24 4.38
N PHE A 13 3.20 3.22 4.92
CA PHE A 13 4.65 3.22 5.05
C PHE A 13 5.35 3.35 3.69
N TRP A 14 4.96 2.58 2.68
CA TRP A 14 5.54 2.66 1.34
C TRP A 14 5.35 4.06 0.72
N GLY A 15 4.14 4.62 0.84
CA GLY A 15 3.89 5.97 0.35
C GLY A 15 4.72 7.02 1.06
N GLY A 16 4.75 7.00 2.40
CA GLY A 16 5.53 7.92 3.21
C GLY A 16 7.03 7.79 2.93
N TYR A 17 7.56 6.56 2.88
CA TYR A 17 8.97 6.28 2.60
C TYR A 17 9.41 6.79 1.23
N THR A 18 8.65 6.48 0.18
CA THR A 18 9.05 6.85 -1.19
C THR A 18 8.91 8.34 -1.45
N VAL A 19 7.85 8.97 -0.95
CA VAL A 19 7.67 10.42 -1.06
C VAL A 19 8.78 11.18 -0.30
N PHE A 20 9.16 10.70 0.88
CA PHE A 20 10.17 11.38 1.70
C PHE A 20 11.60 11.21 1.16
N ASN A 21 11.95 10.02 0.67
CA ASN A 21 13.34 9.68 0.32
C ASN A 21 13.62 9.67 -1.19
N HIS A 22 12.59 9.69 -2.07
CA HIS A 22 12.73 9.44 -3.52
C HIS A 22 11.89 10.39 -4.36
N MET A 23 12.26 11.68 -4.41
CA MET A 23 11.73 12.72 -5.34
C MET A 23 10.19 12.77 -5.46
N ASP A 24 9.46 12.63 -4.34
CA ASP A 24 7.98 12.59 -4.33
C ASP A 24 7.36 11.50 -5.24
N ILE A 25 8.06 10.37 -5.44
CA ILE A 25 7.52 9.23 -6.18
C ILE A 25 6.54 8.47 -5.28
N PHE A 26 5.36 8.15 -5.81
CA PHE A 26 4.38 7.34 -5.09
C PHE A 26 4.64 5.85 -5.32
N GLY A 27 5.35 5.19 -4.38
CA GLY A 27 5.62 3.76 -4.45
C GLY A 27 4.39 2.88 -4.22
N ASN A 28 3.31 3.45 -3.69
CA ASN A 28 2.07 2.75 -3.36
C ASN A 28 0.90 3.09 -4.31
N ALA A 29 1.01 4.12 -5.17
CA ALA A 29 -0.09 4.58 -6.02
C ALA A 29 0.43 5.11 -7.36
N GLN A 30 -0.36 4.98 -8.43
CA GLN A 30 0.07 5.38 -9.76
C GLN A 30 -0.50 6.71 -10.26
N THR A 31 -1.62 7.18 -9.70
CA THR A 31 -2.27 8.40 -10.21
C THR A 31 -1.34 9.61 -10.19
N GLY A 32 -0.63 9.84 -9.08
CA GLY A 32 0.33 10.94 -8.97
C GLY A 32 1.51 10.79 -9.93
N ASN A 33 2.03 9.58 -10.08
CA ASN A 33 3.12 9.26 -10.99
C ASN A 33 2.73 9.51 -12.45
N LEU A 34 1.53 9.09 -12.87
CA LEU A 34 1.02 9.31 -14.23
C LEU A 34 0.76 10.79 -14.52
N LEU A 35 0.26 11.55 -13.54
CA LEU A 35 0.12 13.01 -13.69
C LEU A 35 1.47 13.68 -13.91
N LYS A 36 2.49 13.34 -13.11
CA LYS A 36 3.87 13.82 -13.29
C LYS A 36 4.39 13.44 -14.69
N MET A 37 4.21 12.20 -15.12
CA MET A 37 4.65 11.72 -16.44
C MET A 37 4.08 12.58 -17.57
N VAL A 38 2.78 12.89 -17.56
CA VAL A 38 2.14 13.72 -18.60
C VAL A 38 2.67 15.16 -18.56
N LEU A 39 2.85 15.72 -17.36
CA LEU A 39 3.40 17.08 -17.22
C LEU A 39 4.85 17.16 -17.70
N ASP A 40 5.67 16.16 -17.45
CA ASP A 40 7.07 16.14 -17.88
C ASP A 40 7.19 15.85 -19.38
N LEU A 41 6.25 15.11 -19.97
CA LEU A 41 6.12 15.01 -21.42
C LEU A 41 5.87 16.40 -22.05
N CYS A 42 5.01 17.22 -21.44
CA CYS A 42 4.76 18.59 -21.91
C CYS A 42 5.99 19.50 -21.78
N LYS A 43 6.90 19.22 -20.82
CA LYS A 43 8.17 19.92 -20.64
C LYS A 43 9.30 19.40 -21.54
N GLY A 44 9.09 18.28 -22.23
CA GLY A 44 10.09 17.63 -23.07
C GLY A 44 11.12 16.79 -22.30
N ASP A 45 10.90 16.48 -21.03
CA ASP A 45 11.76 15.58 -20.25
C ASP A 45 11.44 14.11 -20.52
N LEU A 46 11.92 13.62 -21.69
CA LEU A 46 11.70 12.24 -22.12
C LEU A 46 12.36 11.20 -21.21
N THR A 47 13.41 11.55 -20.50
CA THR A 47 14.10 10.65 -19.58
C THR A 47 13.20 10.33 -18.40
N PHE A 48 12.62 11.37 -17.77
CA PHE A 48 11.68 11.20 -16.67
C PHE A 48 10.42 10.45 -17.11
N VAL A 49 9.89 10.80 -18.29
CA VAL A 49 8.75 10.07 -18.90
C VAL A 49 9.04 8.58 -19.04
N GLY A 50 10.25 8.21 -19.50
CA GLY A 50 10.67 6.82 -19.64
C GLY A 50 10.65 6.04 -18.32
N PHE A 51 11.20 6.61 -17.25
CA PHE A 51 11.17 6.01 -15.91
C PHE A 51 9.74 5.86 -15.38
N MET A 52 8.88 6.85 -15.56
CA MET A 52 7.48 6.79 -15.12
C MET A 52 6.65 5.80 -15.94
N ALA A 53 6.88 5.70 -17.25
CA ALA A 53 6.25 4.71 -18.10
C ALA A 53 6.64 3.29 -17.68
N LEU A 54 7.92 3.05 -17.35
CA LEU A 54 8.37 1.77 -16.81
C LEU A 54 7.74 1.48 -15.44
N SER A 55 7.61 2.47 -14.56
CA SER A 55 6.86 2.34 -13.29
C SER A 55 5.44 1.85 -13.51
N PHE A 56 4.74 2.42 -14.49
CA PHE A 56 3.39 2.01 -14.85
C PHE A 56 3.33 0.56 -15.35
N LEU A 57 4.27 0.16 -16.22
CA LEU A 57 4.35 -1.22 -16.71
C LEU A 57 4.65 -2.20 -15.58
N ILE A 58 5.54 -1.85 -14.65
CA ILE A 58 5.85 -2.65 -13.46
C ILE A 58 4.62 -2.82 -12.57
N TYR A 59 3.86 -1.74 -12.34
CA TYR A 59 2.60 -1.80 -11.58
C TYR A 59 1.57 -2.71 -12.27
N CYS A 60 1.43 -2.60 -13.59
CA CYS A 60 0.59 -3.51 -14.38
C CYS A 60 1.07 -4.96 -14.25
N GLY A 61 2.39 -5.19 -14.29
CA GLY A 61 3.02 -6.49 -14.08
C GLY A 61 2.66 -7.10 -12.72
N GLY A 62 2.63 -6.30 -11.66
CA GLY A 62 2.18 -6.74 -10.32
C GLY A 62 0.71 -7.20 -10.31
N ASN A 63 -0.19 -6.52 -11.04
CA ASN A 63 -1.57 -6.98 -11.21
C ASN A 63 -1.66 -8.30 -11.99
N VAL A 64 -0.91 -8.41 -13.09
CA VAL A 64 -0.83 -9.65 -13.88
C VAL A 64 -0.29 -10.79 -13.02
N PHE A 65 0.78 -10.57 -12.28
CA PHE A 65 1.35 -11.54 -11.34
C PHE A 65 0.29 -12.02 -10.33
N TYR A 66 -0.45 -11.09 -9.70
CA TYR A 66 -1.52 -11.46 -8.78
C TYR A 66 -2.54 -12.40 -9.41
N VAL A 67 -3.03 -12.09 -10.62
CA VAL A 67 -4.03 -12.92 -11.31
C VAL A 67 -3.47 -14.30 -11.66
N LEU A 68 -2.25 -14.38 -12.17
CA LEU A 68 -1.63 -15.64 -12.57
C LEU A 68 -1.35 -16.55 -11.38
N VAL A 69 -0.82 -15.98 -10.28
CA VAL A 69 -0.55 -16.73 -9.06
C VAL A 69 -1.84 -17.18 -8.39
N HIS A 70 -2.85 -16.31 -8.30
CA HIS A 70 -4.15 -16.65 -7.72
C HIS A 70 -4.83 -17.82 -8.42
N ARG A 71 -4.64 -17.95 -9.74
CA ARG A 71 -5.20 -19.07 -10.53
C ARG A 71 -4.45 -20.39 -10.36
N ARG A 72 -3.15 -20.35 -10.04
CA ARG A 72 -2.27 -21.54 -10.03
C ARG A 72 -1.93 -22.04 -8.64
N VAL A 73 -1.95 -21.16 -7.64
CA VAL A 73 -1.48 -21.48 -6.29
C VAL A 73 -2.69 -21.59 -5.35
N ARG A 74 -2.74 -22.68 -4.56
CA ARG A 74 -3.80 -22.91 -3.56
C ARG A 74 -3.55 -22.19 -2.23
N VAL A 75 -2.45 -21.45 -2.13
CA VAL A 75 -2.11 -20.67 -0.93
C VAL A 75 -2.88 -19.36 -0.92
N SER A 76 -3.22 -18.87 0.27
CA SER A 76 -3.88 -17.58 0.43
C SER A 76 -3.05 -16.45 -0.18
N MET A 77 -3.65 -15.64 -1.05
CA MET A 77 -3.00 -14.47 -1.65
C MET A 77 -2.56 -13.42 -0.63
N LYS A 78 -3.10 -13.44 0.59
CA LYS A 78 -2.61 -12.60 1.69
C LYS A 78 -1.21 -13.01 2.13
N ILE A 79 -0.95 -14.33 2.23
CA ILE A 79 0.39 -14.86 2.55
C ILE A 79 1.35 -14.51 1.41
N VAL A 80 0.98 -14.78 0.17
CA VAL A 80 1.80 -14.42 -1.02
C VAL A 80 2.14 -12.93 -1.00
N SER A 81 1.17 -12.07 -0.76
CA SER A 81 1.37 -10.62 -0.67
C SER A 81 2.36 -10.24 0.43
N LEU A 82 2.26 -10.82 1.62
CA LEU A 82 3.20 -10.55 2.73
C LEU A 82 4.61 -11.01 2.41
N ILE A 83 4.78 -12.17 1.78
CA ILE A 83 6.09 -12.66 1.32
C ILE A 83 6.67 -11.71 0.27
N CYS A 84 5.89 -11.35 -0.76
CA CYS A 84 6.32 -10.39 -1.79
C CYS A 84 6.70 -9.03 -1.18
N SER A 85 5.94 -8.55 -0.19
CA SER A 85 6.23 -7.31 0.53
C SER A 85 7.55 -7.40 1.29
N ALA A 86 7.78 -8.50 2.00
CA ALA A 86 9.04 -8.72 2.73
C ALA A 86 10.24 -8.79 1.77
N VAL A 87 10.10 -9.49 0.65
CA VAL A 87 11.14 -9.56 -0.39
C VAL A 87 11.41 -8.18 -1.00
N ALA A 88 10.38 -7.40 -1.33
CA ALA A 88 10.54 -6.07 -1.89
C ALA A 88 11.29 -5.13 -0.92
N VAL A 89 10.94 -5.17 0.38
CA VAL A 89 11.64 -4.43 1.44
C VAL A 89 13.11 -4.86 1.52
N ALA A 90 13.40 -6.17 1.48
CA ALA A 90 14.76 -6.68 1.48
C ALA A 90 15.56 -6.19 0.25
N VAL A 91 14.95 -6.23 -0.94
CA VAL A 91 15.60 -5.76 -2.17
C VAL A 91 15.92 -4.27 -2.09
N VAL A 92 14.95 -3.43 -1.70
CA VAL A 92 15.17 -1.98 -1.55
C VAL A 92 16.22 -1.70 -0.47
N GLY A 93 16.15 -2.38 0.68
CA GLY A 93 17.07 -2.19 1.79
C GLY A 93 18.50 -2.69 1.52
N ALA A 94 18.67 -3.72 0.66
CA ALA A 94 19.96 -4.23 0.22
C ALA A 94 20.63 -3.36 -0.87
N LEU A 95 19.86 -2.46 -1.51
CA LEU A 95 20.33 -1.58 -2.57
C LEU A 95 20.27 -0.08 -2.18
N PRO A 96 20.73 0.32 -0.96
CA PRO A 96 20.58 1.71 -0.47
C PRO A 96 21.37 2.73 -1.31
N PHE A 97 22.27 2.26 -2.18
CA PHE A 97 23.15 3.10 -3.00
C PHE A 97 22.71 3.19 -4.47
N VAL A 98 21.50 2.71 -4.79
CA VAL A 98 20.92 2.94 -6.13
C VAL A 98 20.67 4.43 -6.27
N ARG A 99 21.49 5.09 -7.10
CA ARG A 99 21.44 6.56 -7.31
C ARG A 99 20.17 7.03 -8.02
N ASN A 100 19.44 6.12 -8.63
CA ASN A 100 18.22 6.46 -9.37
C ASN A 100 17.00 6.17 -8.50
N ASP A 101 16.31 7.21 -8.08
CA ASP A 101 15.14 7.15 -7.20
C ASP A 101 13.98 6.31 -7.77
N PHE A 102 13.81 6.30 -9.10
CA PHE A 102 12.78 5.49 -9.75
C PHE A 102 13.09 4.01 -9.60
N VAL A 103 14.33 3.61 -9.91
CA VAL A 103 14.78 2.21 -9.82
C VAL A 103 14.67 1.71 -8.38
N ALA A 104 14.99 2.55 -7.40
CA ALA A 104 14.85 2.22 -5.99
C ALA A 104 13.39 1.93 -5.59
N CYS A 105 12.41 2.62 -6.21
CA CYS A 105 10.99 2.45 -5.92
C CYS A 105 10.33 1.26 -6.65
N TYR A 106 10.90 0.73 -7.73
CA TYR A 106 10.27 -0.30 -8.56
C TYR A 106 9.84 -1.56 -7.81
N PRO A 107 10.60 -2.12 -6.86
CA PRO A 107 10.15 -3.28 -6.10
C PRO A 107 8.86 -3.00 -5.30
N LEU A 108 8.73 -1.80 -4.70
CA LEU A 108 7.52 -1.40 -3.97
C LEU A 108 6.35 -1.19 -4.92
N ILE A 109 6.59 -0.55 -6.07
CA ILE A 109 5.59 -0.33 -7.13
C ILE A 109 5.04 -1.66 -7.65
N PHE A 110 5.89 -2.68 -7.79
CA PHE A 110 5.46 -4.01 -8.22
C PHE A 110 4.55 -4.70 -7.20
N VAL A 111 4.88 -4.62 -5.91
CA VAL A 111 4.11 -5.35 -4.87
C VAL A 111 2.85 -4.62 -4.41
N ALA A 112 2.76 -3.31 -4.61
CA ALA A 112 1.62 -2.51 -4.18
C ALA A 112 0.26 -3.03 -4.72
N PRO A 113 0.08 -3.31 -6.02
CA PRO A 113 -1.17 -3.87 -6.53
C PRO A 113 -1.42 -5.30 -6.04
N ILE A 114 -0.39 -6.10 -5.76
CA ILE A 114 -0.53 -7.43 -5.18
C ILE A 114 -1.14 -7.33 -3.78
N GLN A 115 -0.64 -6.42 -2.94
CA GLN A 115 -1.16 -6.17 -1.61
C GLN A 115 -2.61 -5.63 -1.67
N TRP A 116 -2.87 -4.66 -2.53
CA TRP A 116 -4.22 -4.11 -2.66
C TRP A 116 -5.24 -5.20 -3.00
N ASN A 117 -4.96 -6.00 -4.04
CA ASN A 117 -5.86 -7.06 -4.46
C ASN A 117 -6.03 -8.15 -3.37
N ALA A 118 -4.97 -8.51 -2.64
CA ALA A 118 -5.01 -9.52 -1.58
C ALA A 118 -5.83 -9.09 -0.37
N PHE A 119 -5.82 -7.79 -0.03
CA PHE A 119 -6.50 -7.23 1.15
C PHE A 119 -7.72 -6.37 0.81
N LYS A 120 -8.18 -6.34 -0.43
CA LYS A 120 -9.24 -5.47 -0.93
C LYS A 120 -10.54 -5.56 -0.14
N ILE A 121 -10.90 -6.73 0.35
CA ILE A 121 -12.19 -6.99 1.03
C ILE A 121 -11.94 -7.42 2.47
N ALA A 122 -12.63 -6.76 3.41
CA ALA A 122 -12.62 -7.12 4.82
C ALA A 122 -13.99 -6.84 5.47
N GLY A 123 -14.59 -7.84 6.13
CA GLY A 123 -15.90 -7.70 6.78
C GLY A 123 -17.01 -7.23 5.82
N GLY A 124 -17.00 -7.68 4.56
CA GLY A 124 -17.96 -7.25 3.55
C GLY A 124 -17.71 -5.85 2.95
N ASN A 125 -16.73 -5.10 3.45
CA ASN A 125 -16.39 -3.77 2.94
C ASN A 125 -15.24 -3.86 1.93
N SER A 126 -15.35 -3.11 0.81
CA SER A 126 -14.29 -2.96 -0.18
C SER A 126 -13.52 -1.67 0.10
N SER A 127 -12.22 -1.78 0.38
CA SER A 127 -11.37 -0.65 0.75
C SER A 127 -9.97 -0.84 0.20
N SER A 128 -9.26 0.26 -0.05
CA SER A 128 -7.87 0.23 -0.45
C SER A 128 -6.95 0.27 0.77
N THR A 129 -5.91 -0.56 0.74
CA THR A 129 -4.83 -0.55 1.74
C THR A 129 -3.61 0.25 1.30
N ILE A 130 -3.56 0.69 0.03
CA ILE A 130 -2.39 1.36 -0.54
C ILE A 130 -2.63 2.83 -0.90
N PHE A 131 -3.87 3.31 -0.88
CA PHE A 131 -4.21 4.73 -1.08
C PHE A 131 -5.48 5.11 -0.31
N SER A 132 -5.67 6.42 -0.05
CA SER A 132 -6.66 6.90 0.92
C SER A 132 -7.90 7.54 0.31
N SER A 133 -7.85 8.11 -0.90
CA SER A 133 -8.90 8.98 -1.45
C SER A 133 -10.30 8.35 -1.42
N ASN A 134 -10.45 7.09 -1.87
CA ASN A 134 -11.75 6.42 -1.81
C ASN A 134 -12.19 6.15 -0.37
N ASN A 135 -11.26 5.84 0.53
CA ASN A 135 -11.58 5.59 1.94
C ASN A 135 -12.05 6.88 2.63
N VAL A 136 -11.45 8.04 2.31
CA VAL A 136 -11.91 9.36 2.78
C VAL A 136 -13.34 9.63 2.33
N ARG A 137 -13.62 9.43 1.03
CA ARG A 137 -14.95 9.61 0.47
C ARG A 137 -15.98 8.72 1.17
N GLN A 138 -15.69 7.43 1.34
CA GLN A 138 -16.59 6.49 2.00
C GLN A 138 -16.78 6.82 3.48
N ALA A 139 -15.72 7.16 4.20
CA ALA A 139 -15.79 7.56 5.60
C ALA A 139 -16.71 8.78 5.78
N ALA A 140 -16.54 9.83 4.95
CA ALA A 140 -17.35 11.03 5.02
C ALA A 140 -18.83 10.74 4.73
N ILE A 141 -19.14 10.05 3.61
CA ILE A 141 -20.53 9.72 3.21
C ILE A 141 -21.22 8.87 4.28
N LEU A 142 -20.56 7.80 4.76
CA LEU A 142 -21.15 6.90 5.73
C LEU A 142 -21.31 7.56 7.12
N THR A 143 -20.39 8.45 7.50
CA THR A 143 -20.54 9.22 8.74
C THR A 143 -21.73 10.15 8.65
N THR A 144 -21.90 10.89 7.53
CA THR A 144 -23.05 11.75 7.32
C THR A 144 -24.36 10.97 7.37
N ASN A 145 -24.45 9.85 6.65
CA ASN A 145 -25.63 8.99 6.67
C ASN A 145 -25.92 8.47 8.08
N PHE A 146 -24.91 8.03 8.82
CA PHE A 146 -25.08 7.58 10.20
C PHE A 146 -25.62 8.70 11.12
N VAL A 147 -25.13 9.92 10.99
CA VAL A 147 -25.64 11.06 11.76
C VAL A 147 -27.12 11.33 11.48
N LEU A 148 -27.52 11.23 10.21
CA LEU A 148 -28.89 11.49 9.75
C LEU A 148 -29.88 10.34 10.11
N THR A 149 -29.46 9.10 9.93
CA THR A 149 -30.36 7.94 10.06
C THR A 149 -30.25 7.21 11.39
N ARG A 150 -29.13 7.39 12.12
CA ARG A 150 -28.76 6.63 13.32
C ARG A 150 -28.71 5.11 13.11
N ASP A 151 -28.59 4.69 11.85
CA ASP A 151 -28.48 3.27 11.52
C ASP A 151 -27.14 2.70 11.99
N ARG A 152 -27.19 1.68 12.85
CA ARG A 152 -26.01 1.04 13.46
C ARG A 152 -25.08 0.40 12.42
N GLU A 153 -25.64 -0.21 11.39
CA GLU A 153 -24.83 -0.88 10.35
C GLU A 153 -24.02 0.14 9.57
N THR A 154 -24.64 1.26 9.19
CA THR A 154 -23.97 2.40 8.55
C THR A 154 -22.85 2.97 9.43
N GLY A 155 -23.09 3.11 10.75
CA GLY A 155 -22.08 3.55 11.70
C GLY A 155 -20.87 2.60 11.79
N LEU A 156 -21.11 1.29 11.78
CA LEU A 156 -20.02 0.30 11.78
C LEU A 156 -19.19 0.34 10.49
N LYS A 157 -19.83 0.55 9.34
CA LYS A 157 -19.14 0.76 8.05
C LYS A 157 -18.31 2.06 8.06
N ALA A 158 -18.85 3.15 8.58
CA ALA A 158 -18.12 4.41 8.74
C ALA A 158 -16.86 4.21 9.59
N ARG A 159 -17.00 3.55 10.75
CA ARG A 159 -15.89 3.24 11.65
C ARG A 159 -14.81 2.39 10.94
N PHE A 160 -15.19 1.41 10.12
CA PHE A 160 -14.26 0.61 9.35
C PHE A 160 -13.36 1.48 8.47
N TYR A 161 -13.92 2.43 7.71
CA TYR A 161 -13.13 3.31 6.84
C TYR A 161 -12.27 4.29 7.63
N TRP A 162 -12.75 4.84 8.76
CA TRP A 162 -11.94 5.70 9.63
C TRP A 162 -10.76 4.96 10.24
N VAL A 163 -10.95 3.72 10.70
CA VAL A 163 -9.85 2.90 11.23
C VAL A 163 -8.84 2.54 10.13
N THR A 164 -9.31 2.26 8.90
CA THR A 164 -8.41 2.03 7.77
C THR A 164 -7.57 3.26 7.44
N LEU A 165 -8.18 4.46 7.42
CA LEU A 165 -7.47 5.73 7.21
C LEU A 165 -6.46 6.00 8.32
N LEU A 166 -6.86 5.86 9.58
CA LEU A 166 -5.95 6.03 10.71
C LEU A 166 -4.74 5.10 10.60
N SER A 167 -4.97 3.82 10.31
CA SER A 167 -3.90 2.83 10.14
C SER A 167 -2.96 3.21 9.00
N PHE A 168 -3.50 3.65 7.86
CA PHE A 168 -2.69 4.11 6.73
C PHE A 168 -1.81 5.32 7.13
N TYR A 169 -2.38 6.35 7.74
CA TYR A 169 -1.61 7.54 8.12
C TYR A 169 -0.65 7.31 9.29
N LEU A 170 -0.93 6.35 10.18
CA LEU A 170 0.06 5.89 11.16
C LEU A 170 1.26 5.24 10.45
N GLY A 171 1.03 4.50 9.37
CA GLY A 171 2.11 3.98 8.52
C GLY A 171 2.92 5.08 7.86
N VAL A 172 2.26 6.13 7.32
CA VAL A 172 2.95 7.31 6.74
C VAL A 172 3.80 8.03 7.80
N ALA A 173 3.23 8.29 8.98
CA ALA A 173 3.93 8.97 10.07
C ALA A 173 5.14 8.15 10.56
N PHE A 174 4.98 6.83 10.68
CA PHE A 174 6.06 5.93 11.06
C PHE A 174 7.19 5.93 10.03
N ALA A 175 6.87 5.90 8.73
CA ALA A 175 7.86 6.02 7.66
C ALA A 175 8.59 7.36 7.70
N GLY A 176 7.84 8.48 7.86
CA GLY A 176 8.43 9.81 7.95
C GLY A 176 9.37 9.95 9.15
N TRP A 177 8.93 9.51 10.33
CA TRP A 177 9.76 9.56 11.54
C TRP A 177 11.04 8.71 11.41
N THR A 178 10.92 7.47 10.92
CA THR A 178 12.11 6.62 10.70
C THR A 178 13.01 7.17 9.59
N SER A 179 12.45 7.82 8.56
CA SER A 179 13.23 8.45 7.49
C SER A 179 14.03 9.66 7.97
N ILE A 180 13.50 10.45 8.91
CA ILE A 180 14.25 11.54 9.55
C ILE A 180 15.51 11.01 10.25
N LEU A 181 15.42 9.83 10.90
CA LEU A 181 16.50 9.26 11.68
C LEU A 181 17.50 8.43 10.86
N PHE A 182 17.02 7.72 9.84
CA PHE A 182 17.80 6.69 9.13
C PHE A 182 17.84 6.89 7.60
N GLY A 183 17.21 7.95 7.07
CA GLY A 183 17.16 8.20 5.61
C GLY A 183 16.60 6.99 4.85
N VAL A 184 17.23 6.64 3.75
CA VAL A 184 16.83 5.50 2.90
C VAL A 184 16.89 4.13 3.60
N LEU A 185 17.68 3.99 4.68
CA LEU A 185 17.72 2.75 5.46
C LEU A 185 16.46 2.54 6.30
N SER A 186 15.60 3.56 6.42
CA SER A 186 14.32 3.46 7.13
C SER A 186 13.41 2.40 6.52
N ILE A 187 13.62 1.97 5.29
CA ILE A 187 12.84 0.89 4.65
C ILE A 187 12.80 -0.39 5.50
N TRP A 188 13.86 -0.70 6.24
CA TRP A 188 13.90 -1.88 7.11
C TRP A 188 12.84 -1.87 8.20
N PHE A 189 12.40 -0.70 8.67
CA PHE A 189 11.33 -0.59 9.65
C PHE A 189 9.95 -1.00 9.10
N CYS A 190 9.81 -1.15 7.77
CA CYS A 190 8.60 -1.68 7.14
C CYS A 190 8.31 -3.14 7.57
N TYR A 191 9.30 -3.88 8.05
CA TYR A 191 9.06 -5.21 8.63
C TYR A 191 8.15 -5.17 9.85
N VAL A 192 8.06 -4.06 10.59
CA VAL A 192 7.16 -3.91 11.73
C VAL A 192 5.68 -4.02 11.29
N PRO A 193 5.15 -3.18 10.36
CA PRO A 193 3.79 -3.34 9.89
C PRO A 193 3.54 -4.64 9.12
N ILE A 194 4.56 -5.21 8.44
CA ILE A 194 4.45 -6.53 7.80
C ILE A 194 4.23 -7.61 8.86
N ALA A 195 5.03 -7.63 9.94
CA ALA A 195 4.90 -8.59 11.04
C ALA A 195 3.55 -8.44 11.76
N LEU A 196 3.10 -7.21 12.02
CA LEU A 196 1.78 -6.94 12.61
C LEU A 196 0.65 -7.50 11.73
N THR A 197 0.75 -7.31 10.41
CA THR A 197 -0.24 -7.82 9.45
C THR A 197 -0.24 -9.35 9.42
N ALA A 198 0.96 -9.96 9.43
CA ALA A 198 1.11 -11.42 9.47
C ALA A 198 0.50 -12.00 10.75
N ALA A 199 0.84 -11.44 11.91
CA ALA A 199 0.30 -11.85 13.20
C ALA A 199 -1.24 -11.75 13.24
N ALA A 200 -1.79 -10.62 12.79
CA ALA A 200 -3.24 -10.42 12.73
C ALA A 200 -3.94 -11.40 11.76
N TYR A 201 -3.27 -11.80 10.70
CA TYR A 201 -3.82 -12.76 9.75
C TYR A 201 -3.75 -14.21 10.29
N LEU A 202 -2.64 -14.59 10.93
CA LEU A 202 -2.48 -15.91 11.55
C LEU A 202 -3.46 -16.11 12.71
N PHE A 203 -3.68 -15.07 13.54
CA PHE A 203 -4.70 -15.08 14.58
C PHE A 203 -6.09 -15.34 14.01
N TYR A 204 -6.45 -14.66 12.92
CA TYR A 204 -7.73 -14.90 12.24
C TYR A 204 -7.87 -16.34 11.70
N LEU A 205 -6.78 -16.92 11.18
CA LEU A 205 -6.81 -18.31 10.70
C LEU A 205 -6.97 -19.29 11.86
N HIS A 206 -6.37 -19.03 13.00
CA HIS A 206 -6.51 -19.84 14.20
C HIS A 206 -7.96 -19.86 14.69
N GLU A 207 -8.58 -18.69 14.85
CA GLU A 207 -10.00 -18.58 15.27
C GLU A 207 -10.98 -19.27 14.30
N LYS A 208 -10.65 -19.35 13.01
CA LYS A 208 -11.53 -20.00 12.02
C LYS A 208 -11.42 -21.53 12.04
N ASN A 209 -10.34 -22.09 12.55
CA ASN A 209 -10.08 -23.51 12.61
C ASN A 209 -10.45 -24.13 13.98
N VAL A 210 -10.81 -23.33 14.97
CA VAL A 210 -11.39 -23.68 16.26
C VAL A 210 -12.91 -23.53 16.19
#